data_7c52f5e1c00881ebeafa4667f5195415
#
_entry.id   7c52f5e1c00881ebeafa4667f5195415
#
_cell.length_a   1.000
_cell.length_b   1.000
_cell.length_c   1.000
_cell.angle_alpha   90.00
_cell.angle_beta   90.00
_cell.angle_gamma   90.00
#
_symmetry.space_group_name_H-M   'P 1'
#
loop_
_entity.id
_entity.type
_entity.pdbx_description
1 polymer ?
#
loop_
_entity_poly.entity_id
_entity_poly.type
_entity_poly.pdbx_seq_one_letter_code
_entity_poly.pdbx_strand_id
1 'polypeptide(L)'
;MKKLILFLAIALSAYSLKAQSELTLPLFDDVFQSSYLKPTVRPEHTISIGLPGISSIYVQGIHNGFVPNSVVSSNNDTVWFNPSSLLNELSDQNMVFANADVDIFHLRIRVHNWDYWFGIRQRHSLSFFYPKDLMSMAILGNADMIGQDIDFGYMGVNANLYREYTYGMATEYNSWVFGGRVSFLQGLSSLYLKPAMLQLNIDDDMYAHTFASDAILYSAGIPLTEDKMPNEALFQNTQWLTSYLTRFRNPGASLALGVTYKYDQRTSFSFSVSDLGFIHWNDSTANYKVRGDSPFQGVDALGDFLYGRDIDIDSTLNVFRSNFDDEEFEQAFTTWLSPKFYLSANYQLARRTHLGFQFYGIVNRRFYPAFSLGVTQGIGRTFNLALTGSFNQRTMTNLGFGIMVKPGPLQIYMLADNYFTPLVNPLTFTNLNFRFGINLVFGRVKTAKGLPYR
;
A
#
# COMPACT_ATOMS: atom_id res chain seq x y z
N MET A 1 -8.22 -20.88 30.09
CA MET A 1 -6.90 -20.33 30.35
C MET A 1 -5.80 -20.91 29.45
N LYS A 2 -5.53 -22.24 29.43
CA LYS A 2 -4.45 -22.82 28.58
C LYS A 2 -4.58 -22.51 27.07
N LYS A 3 -5.81 -22.53 26.52
CA LYS A 3 -6.05 -22.17 25.10
C LYS A 3 -5.84 -20.66 24.80
N LEU A 4 -6.09 -19.79 25.77
CA LEU A 4 -5.84 -18.36 25.66
C LEU A 4 -4.34 -18.05 25.72
N ILE A 5 -3.60 -18.76 26.59
CA ILE A 5 -2.14 -18.66 26.69
C ILE A 5 -1.46 -19.20 25.42
N LEU A 6 -1.98 -20.28 24.85
CA LEU A 6 -1.49 -20.82 23.57
C LEU A 6 -1.74 -19.83 22.42
N PHE A 7 -2.89 -19.19 22.39
CA PHE A 7 -3.22 -18.16 21.39
C PHE A 7 -2.33 -16.92 21.57
N LEU A 8 -2.09 -16.49 22.81
CA LEU A 8 -1.13 -15.42 23.12
C LEU A 8 0.30 -15.80 22.77
N ALA A 9 0.71 -17.04 23.01
CA ALA A 9 2.06 -17.54 22.68
C ALA A 9 2.26 -17.63 21.15
N ILE A 10 1.24 -18.04 20.40
CA ILE A 10 1.28 -18.03 18.92
C ILE A 10 1.29 -16.58 18.41
N ALA A 11 0.58 -15.67 19.04
CA ALA A 11 0.61 -14.24 18.70
C ALA A 11 1.97 -13.60 19.04
N LEU A 12 2.64 -14.05 20.09
CA LEU A 12 3.97 -13.58 20.52
C LEU A 12 5.12 -14.22 19.74
N SER A 13 4.93 -15.39 19.11
CA SER A 13 5.97 -16.03 18.28
C SER A 13 6.04 -15.48 16.84
N ALA A 14 5.16 -14.55 16.49
CA ALA A 14 5.17 -13.86 15.19
C ALA A 14 6.24 -12.75 15.12
N TYR A 15 7.46 -13.05 15.49
CA TYR A 15 8.58 -12.10 15.56
C TYR A 15 9.19 -11.73 14.21
N SER A 16 8.49 -11.22 13.24
CA SER A 16 9.13 -10.60 12.04
C SER A 16 8.16 -9.95 11.05
N LEU A 17 7.23 -9.10 11.50
CA LEU A 17 6.13 -8.71 10.63
C LEU A 17 6.00 -7.17 10.55
N LYS A 18 6.14 -6.60 9.37
CA LYS A 18 6.30 -5.15 9.14
C LYS A 18 5.41 -4.70 7.98
N ALA A 19 4.13 -4.44 8.24
CA ALA A 19 3.30 -3.63 7.35
C ALA A 19 2.08 -3.08 8.10
N GLN A 20 1.69 -1.88 7.79
CA GLN A 20 0.48 -1.28 8.33
C GLN A 20 -0.37 -0.74 7.18
N SER A 21 -1.66 -1.05 7.19
CA SER A 21 -2.66 -0.53 6.27
C SER A 21 -3.66 0.33 7.02
N GLU A 22 -4.68 0.80 6.33
CA GLU A 22 -5.78 1.58 6.88
C GLU A 22 -6.50 0.85 8.02
N LEU A 23 -6.17 1.20 9.26
CA LEU A 23 -6.73 0.61 10.47
C LEU A 23 -7.80 1.48 11.13
N THR A 24 -7.84 2.77 10.81
CA THR A 24 -8.85 3.71 11.32
C THR A 24 -10.12 3.71 10.47
N LEU A 25 -10.02 3.56 9.15
CA LEU A 25 -11.18 3.59 8.24
C LEU A 25 -12.26 2.55 8.58
N PRO A 26 -11.94 1.28 8.89
CA PRO A 26 -12.97 0.27 9.20
C PRO A 26 -13.77 0.55 10.46
N LEU A 27 -13.40 1.54 11.27
CA LEU A 27 -14.18 2.00 12.44
C LEU A 27 -15.31 2.96 12.06
N PHE A 28 -15.29 3.51 10.83
CA PHE A 28 -16.29 4.42 10.32
C PHE A 28 -17.29 3.68 9.41
N ASP A 29 -18.21 2.91 10.00
CA ASP A 29 -19.23 2.17 9.25
C ASP A 29 -20.20 3.08 8.45
N ASP A 30 -20.25 4.38 8.77
CA ASP A 30 -21.07 5.38 8.06
C ASP A 30 -20.38 5.98 6.82
N VAL A 31 -19.09 5.73 6.61
CA VAL A 31 -18.35 6.17 5.44
C VAL A 31 -18.36 5.06 4.38
N PHE A 32 -18.85 5.37 3.17
CA PHE A 32 -18.93 4.39 2.09
C PHE A 32 -17.58 3.71 1.81
N GLN A 33 -16.50 4.46 1.88
CA GLN A 33 -15.14 4.00 1.60
C GLN A 33 -14.66 2.86 2.53
N SER A 34 -15.30 2.69 3.69
CA SER A 34 -15.03 1.53 4.55
C SER A 34 -15.39 0.20 3.87
N SER A 35 -16.29 0.23 2.86
CA SER A 35 -16.62 -0.93 2.03
C SER A 35 -15.44 -1.44 1.18
N TYR A 36 -14.39 -0.63 0.97
CA TYR A 36 -13.19 -1.06 0.26
C TYR A 36 -12.41 -2.14 1.03
N LEU A 37 -12.50 -2.09 2.34
CA LEU A 37 -11.82 -3.01 3.25
C LEU A 37 -12.79 -4.08 3.78
N LYS A 38 -14.02 -3.67 4.05
CA LYS A 38 -15.08 -4.50 4.64
C LYS A 38 -16.35 -4.40 3.77
N PRO A 39 -16.54 -5.25 2.77
CA PRO A 39 -17.67 -5.19 1.84
C PRO A 39 -19.03 -5.32 2.53
N THR A 40 -19.07 -5.76 3.79
CA THR A 40 -20.28 -5.86 4.62
C THR A 40 -20.71 -4.55 5.26
N VAL A 41 -19.99 -3.44 5.04
CA VAL A 41 -20.35 -2.13 5.58
C VAL A 41 -21.66 -1.65 4.99
N ARG A 42 -22.59 -1.28 5.88
CA ARG A 42 -23.93 -0.80 5.54
C ARG A 42 -24.20 0.55 6.22
N PRO A 43 -23.73 1.68 5.64
CA PRO A 43 -23.97 3.02 6.17
C PRO A 43 -25.43 3.31 6.43
N GLU A 44 -25.74 4.19 7.39
CA GLU A 44 -27.13 4.55 7.74
C GLU A 44 -27.90 5.30 6.64
N HIS A 45 -27.21 5.78 5.59
CA HIS A 45 -27.84 6.53 4.50
C HIS A 45 -28.44 5.57 3.46
N THR A 46 -29.50 6.03 2.78
CA THR A 46 -30.09 5.30 1.66
C THR A 46 -29.26 5.47 0.38
N ILE A 47 -28.73 6.66 0.16
CA ILE A 47 -27.93 6.98 -1.03
C ILE A 47 -26.61 7.62 -0.58
N SER A 48 -25.50 7.24 -1.19
CA SER A 48 -24.21 7.90 -1.09
C SER A 48 -23.66 8.14 -2.48
N ILE A 49 -23.25 9.36 -2.76
CA ILE A 49 -22.66 9.79 -4.04
C ILE A 49 -21.30 10.40 -3.73
N GLY A 50 -20.26 9.91 -4.38
CA GLY A 50 -18.93 10.50 -4.31
C GLY A 50 -18.78 11.69 -5.22
N LEU A 51 -18.26 12.79 -4.71
CA LEU A 51 -17.88 13.92 -5.54
C LEU A 51 -16.66 13.56 -6.38
N PRO A 52 -16.70 13.77 -7.71
CA PRO A 52 -15.64 13.34 -8.61
C PRO A 52 -14.25 13.85 -8.20
N GLY A 53 -13.29 12.94 -8.05
CA GLY A 53 -11.91 13.23 -7.73
C GLY A 53 -11.61 13.62 -6.29
N ILE A 54 -12.62 13.93 -5.48
CA ILE A 54 -12.45 14.34 -4.07
C ILE A 54 -13.26 13.51 -3.08
N SER A 55 -13.98 12.50 -3.53
CA SER A 55 -14.75 11.62 -2.64
C SER A 55 -13.85 10.71 -1.78
N SER A 56 -12.66 10.41 -2.27
CA SER A 56 -11.58 9.80 -1.51
C SER A 56 -10.25 10.06 -2.19
N ILE A 57 -9.34 10.65 -1.47
CA ILE A 57 -7.92 10.72 -1.81
C ILE A 57 -7.19 9.98 -0.70
N TYR A 58 -6.48 8.92 -1.06
CA TYR A 58 -5.71 8.11 -0.15
C TYR A 58 -4.26 8.07 -0.57
N VAL A 59 -3.37 8.27 0.39
CA VAL A 59 -1.92 8.14 0.20
C VAL A 59 -1.35 7.32 1.34
N GLN A 60 -0.46 6.40 1.02
CA GLN A 60 0.25 5.58 1.98
C GLN A 60 1.70 5.42 1.56
N GLY A 61 2.59 5.55 2.53
CA GLY A 61 3.99 5.18 2.41
C GLY A 61 4.42 4.36 3.63
N ILE A 62 5.05 3.22 3.40
CA ILE A 62 5.56 2.35 4.46
C ILE A 62 6.94 1.88 4.06
N HIS A 63 7.87 1.94 4.99
CA HIS A 63 9.14 1.23 4.85
C HIS A 63 9.49 0.48 6.14
N ASN A 64 10.26 -0.58 5.99
CA ASN A 64 10.65 -1.40 7.14
C ASN A 64 12.14 -1.31 7.47
N GLY A 65 12.89 -0.50 6.71
CA GLY A 65 14.34 -0.45 6.80
C GLY A 65 14.86 0.20 8.08
N PHE A 66 14.60 1.48 8.28
CA PHE A 66 15.19 2.27 9.37
C PHE A 66 14.19 3.31 9.91
N VAL A 67 14.50 3.89 11.05
CA VAL A 67 13.79 5.07 11.56
C VAL A 67 14.62 6.31 11.21
N PRO A 68 14.09 7.31 10.48
CA PRO A 68 14.89 8.48 10.09
C PRO A 68 15.66 9.16 11.23
N ASN A 69 15.08 9.21 12.43
CA ASN A 69 15.70 9.83 13.61
C ASN A 69 16.95 9.07 14.14
N SER A 70 17.10 7.79 13.83
CA SER A 70 18.29 7.03 14.20
C SER A 70 19.47 7.29 13.25
N VAL A 71 19.15 7.76 12.06
CA VAL A 71 20.09 7.97 10.96
C VAL A 71 20.49 9.43 10.82
N VAL A 72 19.56 10.33 11.16
CA VAL A 72 19.75 11.77 11.06
C VAL A 72 19.76 12.37 12.47
N SER A 73 20.84 13.00 12.82
CA SER A 73 20.99 13.77 14.07
C SER A 73 21.12 15.26 13.71
N SER A 74 20.48 16.14 14.48
CA SER A 74 20.67 17.58 14.30
C SER A 74 21.12 18.24 15.59
N ASN A 75 22.05 19.16 15.50
CA ASN A 75 22.51 19.99 16.60
C ASN A 75 22.55 21.45 16.13
N ASN A 76 21.64 22.26 16.66
CA ASN A 76 21.41 23.67 16.33
C ASN A 76 21.27 23.94 14.81
N ASP A 77 22.35 24.15 14.09
CA ASP A 77 22.33 24.52 12.66
C ASP A 77 22.96 23.44 11.74
N THR A 78 23.33 22.28 12.31
CA THR A 78 24.00 21.23 11.53
C THR A 78 23.21 19.93 11.60
N VAL A 79 22.96 19.34 10.43
CA VAL A 79 22.34 18.03 10.27
C VAL A 79 23.42 17.01 9.95
N TRP A 80 23.49 15.96 10.75
CA TRP A 80 24.46 14.87 10.60
C TRP A 80 23.75 13.62 10.13
N PHE A 81 24.27 13.01 9.09
CA PHE A 81 23.87 11.70 8.63
C PHE A 81 24.80 10.65 9.23
N ASN A 82 24.23 9.60 9.85
CA ASN A 82 24.98 8.49 10.42
C ASN A 82 24.75 7.20 9.61
N PRO A 83 25.64 6.88 8.66
CA PRO A 83 25.52 5.71 7.80
C PRO A 83 25.54 4.39 8.58
N SER A 84 26.38 4.30 9.62
CA SER A 84 26.50 3.07 10.43
C SER A 84 25.21 2.76 11.18
N SER A 85 24.52 3.78 11.70
CA SER A 85 23.22 3.60 12.35
C SER A 85 22.17 3.11 11.35
N LEU A 86 22.17 3.64 10.14
CA LEU A 86 21.28 3.15 9.07
C LEU A 86 21.50 1.65 8.83
N LEU A 87 22.73 1.24 8.61
CA LEU A 87 23.06 -0.16 8.30
C LEU A 87 22.73 -1.11 9.46
N ASN A 88 22.92 -0.66 10.72
CA ASN A 88 22.58 -1.46 11.90
C ASN A 88 21.08 -1.69 12.06
N GLU A 89 20.25 -0.77 11.60
CA GLU A 89 18.80 -0.91 11.67
C GLU A 89 18.21 -1.73 10.54
N LEU A 90 18.87 -1.79 9.37
CA LEU A 90 18.40 -2.56 8.24
C LEU A 90 18.33 -4.05 8.58
N SER A 91 17.24 -4.68 8.17
CA SER A 91 17.13 -6.14 8.13
C SER A 91 17.81 -6.67 6.88
N ASP A 92 18.14 -7.97 6.85
CA ASP A 92 18.70 -8.60 5.65
C ASP A 92 17.81 -8.37 4.42
N GLN A 93 16.51 -8.26 4.65
CA GLN A 93 15.50 -8.05 3.61
C GLN A 93 14.58 -6.88 3.97
N ASN A 94 14.61 -5.84 3.16
CA ASN A 94 13.89 -4.61 3.37
C ASN A 94 12.86 -4.36 2.26
N MET A 95 11.89 -3.49 2.56
CA MET A 95 10.85 -3.13 1.60
C MET A 95 10.38 -1.69 1.77
N VAL A 96 9.90 -1.14 0.67
CA VAL A 96 9.11 0.10 0.61
C VAL A 96 7.79 -0.22 -0.08
N PHE A 97 6.66 0.14 0.55
CA PHE A 97 5.35 0.16 -0.08
C PHE A 97 4.85 1.59 -0.19
N ALA A 98 4.36 1.96 -1.36
CA ALA A 98 3.66 3.21 -1.56
C ALA A 98 2.37 2.97 -2.35
N ASN A 99 1.28 3.55 -1.88
CA ASN A 99 -0.01 3.47 -2.55
C ASN A 99 -0.63 4.87 -2.62
N ALA A 100 -1.30 5.15 -3.73
CA ALA A 100 -2.12 6.34 -3.87
C ALA A 100 -3.40 5.98 -4.64
N ASP A 101 -4.54 6.20 -4.01
CA ASP A 101 -5.85 5.90 -4.60
C ASP A 101 -6.69 7.17 -4.64
N VAL A 102 -7.38 7.39 -5.76
CA VAL A 102 -8.32 8.50 -5.95
C VAL A 102 -9.64 7.96 -6.45
N ASP A 103 -10.72 8.25 -5.74
CA ASP A 103 -12.07 7.94 -6.20
C ASP A 103 -12.47 8.93 -7.30
N ILE A 104 -12.62 8.44 -8.52
CA ILE A 104 -13.15 9.23 -9.64
C ILE A 104 -14.65 9.42 -9.47
N PHE A 105 -15.36 8.36 -9.06
CA PHE A 105 -16.80 8.38 -8.83
C PHE A 105 -17.23 7.19 -7.98
N HIS A 106 -18.26 7.37 -7.15
CA HIS A 106 -19.04 6.26 -6.63
C HIS A 106 -20.51 6.62 -6.44
N LEU A 107 -21.35 5.61 -6.57
CA LEU A 107 -22.76 5.66 -6.27
C LEU A 107 -23.14 4.42 -5.45
N ARG A 108 -23.74 4.61 -4.29
CA ARG A 108 -24.33 3.54 -3.49
C ARG A 108 -25.80 3.83 -3.23
N ILE A 109 -26.64 2.80 -3.40
CA ILE A 109 -28.07 2.87 -3.19
C ILE A 109 -28.51 1.67 -2.35
N ARG A 110 -29.32 1.91 -1.33
CA ARG A 110 -30.00 0.86 -0.57
C ARG A 110 -31.43 0.70 -1.07
N VAL A 111 -31.74 -0.52 -1.48
CA VAL A 111 -33.07 -0.92 -1.92
C VAL A 111 -33.55 -2.07 -1.02
N HIS A 112 -34.54 -1.83 -0.16
CA HIS A 112 -34.98 -2.79 0.86
C HIS A 112 -33.82 -3.25 1.76
N ASN A 113 -33.53 -4.53 1.74
CA ASN A 113 -32.45 -5.13 2.55
C ASN A 113 -31.11 -5.27 1.79
N TRP A 114 -31.03 -4.76 0.56
CA TRP A 114 -29.85 -4.83 -0.29
C TRP A 114 -29.21 -3.47 -0.44
N ASP A 115 -27.91 -3.45 -0.33
CA ASP A 115 -27.05 -2.35 -0.72
C ASP A 115 -26.38 -2.69 -2.04
N TYR A 116 -26.46 -1.80 -3.01
CA TYR A 116 -25.77 -1.91 -4.30
C TYR A 116 -24.87 -0.71 -4.47
N TRP A 117 -23.70 -0.92 -5.01
CA TRP A 117 -22.82 0.19 -5.35
C TRP A 117 -22.04 -0.05 -6.63
N PHE A 118 -21.74 1.04 -7.25
CA PHE A 118 -20.83 1.14 -8.40
C PHE A 118 -19.77 2.18 -8.07
N GLY A 119 -18.52 1.95 -8.48
CA GLY A 119 -17.42 2.89 -8.26
C GLY A 119 -16.37 2.81 -9.34
N ILE A 120 -15.70 3.93 -9.54
CA ILE A 120 -14.52 4.05 -10.40
C ILE A 120 -13.41 4.66 -9.56
N ARG A 121 -12.27 3.97 -9.48
CA ARG A 121 -11.14 4.39 -8.67
C ARG A 121 -9.86 4.27 -9.48
N GLN A 122 -9.02 5.32 -9.44
CA GLN A 122 -7.66 5.27 -9.95
C GLN A 122 -6.75 4.78 -8.83
N ARG A 123 -5.90 3.79 -9.12
CA ARG A 123 -5.02 3.18 -8.13
C ARG A 123 -3.58 3.16 -8.62
N HIS A 124 -2.68 3.53 -7.74
CA HIS A 124 -1.23 3.46 -7.88
C HIS A 124 -0.69 2.56 -6.77
N SER A 125 0.10 1.59 -7.11
CA SER A 125 0.77 0.73 -6.12
C SER A 125 2.22 0.54 -6.49
N LEU A 126 3.10 0.70 -5.52
CA LEU A 126 4.53 0.44 -5.63
C LEU A 126 4.96 -0.46 -4.49
N SER A 127 5.66 -1.52 -4.83
CA SER A 127 6.40 -2.35 -3.89
C SER A 127 7.85 -2.44 -4.37
N PHE A 128 8.78 -2.00 -3.53
CA PHE A 128 10.21 -2.11 -3.78
C PHE A 128 10.85 -2.94 -2.68
N PHE A 129 11.60 -3.94 -3.07
CA PHE A 129 12.29 -4.87 -2.18
C PHE A 129 13.80 -4.75 -2.41
N TYR A 130 14.57 -4.70 -1.34
CA TYR A 130 16.01 -4.60 -1.41
C TYR A 130 16.71 -5.33 -0.26
N PRO A 131 17.84 -6.00 -0.52
CA PRO A 131 18.67 -6.60 0.52
C PRO A 131 19.48 -5.53 1.26
N LYS A 132 19.90 -5.85 2.49
CA LYS A 132 20.79 -4.97 3.27
C LYS A 132 22.11 -4.72 2.57
N ASP A 133 22.65 -5.73 1.91
CA ASP A 133 23.97 -5.67 1.26
C ASP A 133 24.03 -4.62 0.15
N LEU A 134 22.91 -4.40 -0.56
CA LEU A 134 22.79 -3.31 -1.53
C LEU A 134 23.07 -1.94 -0.90
N MET A 135 22.48 -1.69 0.28
CA MET A 135 22.66 -0.43 1.01
C MET A 135 24.06 -0.36 1.66
N SER A 136 24.56 -1.49 2.14
CA SER A 136 25.93 -1.57 2.68
C SER A 136 26.95 -1.20 1.62
N MET A 137 26.83 -1.76 0.44
CA MET A 137 27.69 -1.44 -0.69
C MET A 137 27.58 0.03 -1.13
N ALA A 138 26.36 0.56 -1.20
CA ALA A 138 26.12 1.95 -1.59
C ALA A 138 26.68 2.97 -0.57
N ILE A 139 26.77 2.61 0.72
CA ILE A 139 27.15 3.52 1.81
C ILE A 139 28.63 3.36 2.21
N LEU A 140 29.07 2.12 2.41
CA LEU A 140 30.43 1.81 2.89
C LEU A 140 31.39 1.48 1.75
N GLY A 141 30.87 1.35 0.54
CA GLY A 141 31.62 0.74 -0.56
C GLY A 141 31.70 -0.78 -0.39
N ASN A 142 32.62 -1.39 -1.07
CA ASN A 142 32.77 -2.83 -1.20
C ASN A 142 34.03 -3.40 -0.53
N ALA A 143 34.81 -2.56 0.16
CA ALA A 143 36.08 -2.97 0.74
C ALA A 143 35.95 -4.13 1.75
N ASP A 144 34.87 -4.15 2.53
CA ASP A 144 34.59 -5.21 3.51
C ASP A 144 33.95 -6.47 2.87
N MET A 145 33.71 -6.43 1.55
CA MET A 145 33.02 -7.49 0.80
C MET A 145 33.98 -8.23 -0.17
N ILE A 146 35.27 -7.97 -0.09
CA ILE A 146 36.30 -8.62 -0.92
C ILE A 146 36.30 -10.12 -0.63
N GLY A 147 36.36 -10.94 -1.67
CA GLY A 147 36.29 -12.39 -1.58
C GLY A 147 34.90 -12.94 -1.29
N GLN A 148 33.86 -12.14 -1.38
CA GLN A 148 32.49 -12.56 -1.10
C GLN A 148 31.62 -12.50 -2.37
N ASP A 149 30.67 -13.45 -2.43
CA ASP A 149 29.54 -13.42 -3.34
C ASP A 149 28.37 -12.71 -2.67
N ILE A 150 27.97 -11.55 -3.19
CA ILE A 150 26.88 -10.75 -2.64
C ILE A 150 25.62 -11.04 -3.42
N ASP A 151 24.58 -11.55 -2.74
CA ASP A 151 23.32 -11.91 -3.35
C ASP A 151 22.31 -10.75 -3.30
N PHE A 152 21.98 -10.19 -4.45
CA PHE A 152 20.91 -9.22 -4.62
C PHE A 152 19.60 -9.82 -5.11
N GLY A 153 19.44 -11.14 -5.13
CA GLY A 153 18.25 -11.83 -5.63
C GLY A 153 16.96 -11.48 -4.90
N TYR A 154 17.04 -10.86 -3.72
CA TYR A 154 15.87 -10.30 -3.04
C TYR A 154 15.38 -8.99 -3.67
N MET A 155 16.20 -8.31 -4.47
CA MET A 155 15.79 -7.07 -5.14
C MET A 155 14.56 -7.30 -6.02
N GLY A 156 13.67 -6.34 -6.05
CA GLY A 156 12.51 -6.42 -6.93
C GLY A 156 11.63 -5.19 -6.85
N VAL A 157 10.98 -4.92 -7.96
CA VAL A 157 10.01 -3.85 -8.12
C VAL A 157 8.70 -4.44 -8.60
N ASN A 158 7.59 -3.95 -8.07
CA ASN A 158 6.26 -4.19 -8.60
C ASN A 158 5.48 -2.89 -8.48
N ALA A 159 5.46 -2.13 -9.57
CA ALA A 159 4.75 -0.85 -9.68
C ALA A 159 3.62 -0.98 -10.69
N ASN A 160 2.40 -0.67 -10.30
CA ASN A 160 1.24 -0.76 -11.16
C ASN A 160 0.40 0.51 -11.04
N LEU A 161 0.00 1.03 -12.18
CA LEU A 161 -0.99 2.08 -12.35
C LEU A 161 -2.19 1.49 -13.07
N TYR A 162 -3.36 1.51 -12.45
CA TYR A 162 -4.56 0.94 -13.03
C TYR A 162 -5.83 1.63 -12.55
N ARG A 163 -6.88 1.50 -13.32
CA ARG A 163 -8.22 1.96 -12.98
C ARG A 163 -9.11 0.77 -12.64
N GLU A 164 -9.83 0.89 -11.54
CA GLU A 164 -10.74 -0.12 -11.02
C GLU A 164 -12.19 0.32 -11.23
N TYR A 165 -12.96 -0.48 -11.95
CA TYR A 165 -14.40 -0.35 -12.12
C TYR A 165 -15.09 -1.40 -11.28
N THR A 166 -15.74 -1.00 -10.23
CA THR A 166 -16.27 -1.89 -9.20
C THR A 166 -17.79 -1.93 -9.23
N TYR A 167 -18.33 -3.14 -9.16
CA TYR A 167 -19.72 -3.39 -8.78
C TYR A 167 -19.75 -4.22 -7.51
N GLY A 168 -20.57 -3.81 -6.55
CA GLY A 168 -20.68 -4.52 -5.28
C GLY A 168 -22.09 -4.55 -4.73
N MET A 169 -22.29 -5.51 -3.84
CA MET A 169 -23.56 -5.68 -3.12
C MET A 169 -23.34 -6.16 -1.69
N ALA A 170 -24.28 -5.80 -0.81
CA ALA A 170 -24.35 -6.36 0.55
C ALA A 170 -25.78 -6.55 0.97
N THR A 171 -26.02 -7.58 1.78
CA THR A 171 -27.34 -7.86 2.33
C THR A 171 -27.23 -8.39 3.75
N GLU A 172 -28.27 -8.20 4.52
CA GLU A 172 -28.40 -8.74 5.87
C GLU A 172 -29.48 -9.83 5.91
N TYR A 173 -29.15 -10.98 6.45
CA TYR A 173 -30.05 -12.07 6.67
C TYR A 173 -29.90 -12.60 8.10
N ASN A 174 -30.93 -12.42 8.93
CA ASN A 174 -30.88 -12.69 10.37
C ASN A 174 -29.71 -11.94 11.04
N SER A 175 -28.83 -12.69 11.70
CA SER A 175 -27.63 -12.15 12.36
C SER A 175 -26.42 -12.03 11.45
N TRP A 176 -26.56 -12.32 10.16
CA TRP A 176 -25.45 -12.33 9.22
C TRP A 176 -25.58 -11.19 8.21
N VAL A 177 -24.47 -10.54 7.94
CA VAL A 177 -24.34 -9.63 6.79
C VAL A 177 -23.33 -10.22 5.84
N PHE A 178 -23.73 -10.38 4.60
CA PHE A 178 -22.88 -10.82 3.50
C PHE A 178 -22.61 -9.65 2.57
N GLY A 179 -21.38 -9.51 2.12
CA GLY A 179 -21.01 -8.48 1.18
C GLY A 179 -19.94 -8.98 0.20
N GLY A 180 -20.00 -8.48 -1.01
CA GLY A 180 -19.02 -8.81 -2.04
C GLY A 180 -18.93 -7.73 -3.09
N ARG A 181 -17.80 -7.67 -3.76
CA ARG A 181 -17.59 -6.83 -4.94
C ARG A 181 -16.74 -7.56 -5.97
N VAL A 182 -17.06 -7.34 -7.21
CA VAL A 182 -16.25 -7.70 -8.36
C VAL A 182 -15.76 -6.43 -9.02
N SER A 183 -14.54 -6.45 -9.50
CA SER A 183 -13.97 -5.29 -10.18
C SER A 183 -13.33 -5.73 -11.49
N PHE A 184 -13.60 -4.97 -12.54
CA PHE A 184 -12.82 -4.97 -13.77
C PHE A 184 -11.65 -4.01 -13.58
N LEU A 185 -10.45 -4.43 -13.97
CA LEU A 185 -9.24 -3.63 -13.87
C LEU A 185 -8.75 -3.27 -15.28
N GLN A 186 -8.50 -2.00 -15.48
CA GLN A 186 -7.89 -1.45 -16.68
C GLN A 186 -6.44 -1.08 -16.32
N GLY A 187 -5.47 -1.89 -16.74
CA GLY A 187 -4.06 -1.60 -16.58
C GLY A 187 -3.64 -0.42 -17.47
N LEU A 188 -2.98 0.56 -16.89
CA LEU A 188 -2.43 1.73 -17.59
C LEU A 188 -0.93 1.58 -17.77
N SER A 189 -0.17 1.38 -16.69
CA SER A 189 1.26 1.08 -16.76
C SER A 189 1.70 0.12 -15.68
N SER A 190 2.74 -0.64 -15.97
CA SER A 190 3.38 -1.56 -15.03
C SER A 190 4.89 -1.58 -15.22
N LEU A 191 5.59 -1.73 -14.11
CA LEU A 191 7.01 -2.07 -14.06
C LEU A 191 7.15 -3.21 -13.06
N TYR A 192 7.64 -4.37 -13.53
CA TYR A 192 7.77 -5.56 -12.71
C TYR A 192 9.13 -6.21 -12.92
N LEU A 193 9.99 -6.13 -11.91
CA LEU A 193 11.25 -6.86 -11.88
C LEU A 193 11.02 -8.23 -11.27
N LYS A 194 11.17 -9.27 -12.09
CA LYS A 194 11.16 -10.65 -11.64
C LYS A 194 12.58 -11.00 -11.19
N PRO A 195 12.78 -11.21 -9.89
CA PRO A 195 14.08 -11.62 -9.41
C PRO A 195 14.40 -13.02 -9.93
N ALA A 196 15.59 -13.18 -10.49
CA ALA A 196 16.14 -14.48 -10.81
C ALA A 196 17.51 -14.60 -10.11
N MET A 197 18.60 -14.26 -10.77
CA MET A 197 19.93 -14.22 -10.18
C MET A 197 20.47 -12.80 -10.34
N LEU A 198 20.86 -12.19 -9.23
CA LEU A 198 21.57 -10.91 -9.21
C LEU A 198 22.67 -11.06 -8.17
N GLN A 199 23.91 -11.22 -8.61
CA GLN A 199 25.06 -11.45 -7.74
C GLN A 199 26.21 -10.54 -8.11
N LEU A 200 26.94 -10.07 -7.11
CA LEU A 200 28.20 -9.37 -7.29
C LEU A 200 29.29 -10.20 -6.63
N ASN A 201 30.26 -10.62 -7.42
CA ASN A 201 31.47 -11.25 -6.97
C ASN A 201 32.59 -10.20 -6.92
N ILE A 202 33.36 -10.17 -5.84
CA ILE A 202 34.52 -9.30 -5.67
C ILE A 202 35.72 -10.21 -5.47
N ASP A 203 36.59 -10.24 -6.47
CA ASP A 203 37.76 -11.08 -6.49
C ASP A 203 38.82 -10.66 -5.42
N ASP A 204 39.42 -11.64 -4.74
CA ASP A 204 40.40 -11.43 -3.66
C ASP A 204 41.70 -10.87 -4.14
N ASP A 205 42.15 -11.34 -5.32
CA ASP A 205 43.54 -11.11 -5.80
C ASP A 205 43.61 -9.82 -6.61
N MET A 206 42.62 -9.57 -7.48
CA MET A 206 42.64 -8.45 -8.42
C MET A 206 41.69 -7.32 -8.05
N TYR A 207 40.89 -7.48 -7.01
CA TYR A 207 39.82 -6.55 -6.63
C TYR A 207 38.85 -6.26 -7.79
N ALA A 208 38.79 -7.18 -8.74
CA ALA A 208 37.86 -7.06 -9.85
C ALA A 208 36.40 -7.39 -9.39
N HIS A 209 35.48 -6.61 -9.86
CA HIS A 209 34.09 -6.83 -9.61
C HIS A 209 33.44 -7.49 -10.82
N THR A 210 32.72 -8.56 -10.61
CA THR A 210 31.89 -9.20 -11.64
C THR A 210 30.47 -9.23 -11.20
N PHE A 211 29.59 -8.57 -11.94
CA PHE A 211 28.15 -8.60 -11.70
C PHE A 211 27.50 -9.64 -12.60
N ALA A 212 26.96 -10.69 -11.98
CA ALA A 212 26.24 -11.75 -12.67
C ALA A 212 24.74 -11.49 -12.61
N SER A 213 24.07 -11.53 -13.74
CA SER A 213 22.63 -11.29 -13.84
C SER A 213 21.92 -12.32 -14.72
N ASP A 214 20.76 -12.78 -14.28
CA ASP A 214 19.71 -13.40 -15.10
C ASP A 214 18.37 -12.84 -14.62
N ALA A 215 18.12 -11.56 -14.89
CA ALA A 215 16.95 -10.83 -14.44
C ALA A 215 16.09 -10.42 -15.63
N ILE A 216 14.77 -10.38 -15.40
CA ILE A 216 13.81 -9.90 -16.38
C ILE A 216 13.05 -8.72 -15.80
N LEU A 217 13.16 -7.59 -16.45
CA LEU A 217 12.37 -6.41 -16.20
C LEU A 217 11.21 -6.39 -17.20
N TYR A 218 10.02 -6.60 -16.71
CA TYR A 218 8.78 -6.48 -17.47
C TYR A 218 8.26 -5.06 -17.37
N SER A 219 7.87 -4.48 -18.50
CA SER A 219 7.29 -3.15 -18.59
C SER A 219 6.10 -3.16 -19.52
N ALA A 220 5.07 -2.40 -19.20
CA ALA A 220 3.89 -2.22 -20.06
C ALA A 220 3.30 -0.82 -19.89
N GLY A 221 2.81 -0.24 -20.99
CA GLY A 221 2.08 1.02 -20.98
C GLY A 221 2.90 2.26 -20.62
N ILE A 222 4.20 2.16 -20.43
CA ILE A 222 5.10 3.30 -20.21
C ILE A 222 5.51 3.80 -21.59
N PRO A 223 5.20 5.06 -21.95
CA PRO A 223 5.69 5.61 -23.22
C PRO A 223 7.18 5.83 -23.13
N LEU A 224 7.93 5.20 -24.03
CA LEU A 224 9.37 5.32 -24.11
C LEU A 224 9.78 6.20 -25.30
N THR A 225 10.91 6.88 -25.19
CA THR A 225 11.62 7.54 -26.30
C THR A 225 12.34 6.50 -27.15
N GLU A 226 12.95 6.93 -28.26
CA GLU A 226 13.82 6.09 -29.09
C GLU A 226 15.01 5.54 -28.27
N ASP A 227 15.50 6.31 -27.30
CA ASP A 227 16.55 5.92 -26.37
C ASP A 227 16.05 5.09 -25.18
N LYS A 228 14.81 4.59 -25.24
CA LYS A 228 14.17 3.76 -24.22
C LYS A 228 13.98 4.42 -22.85
N MET A 229 14.04 5.74 -22.77
CA MET A 229 13.74 6.52 -21.58
C MET A 229 12.27 6.90 -21.53
N PRO A 230 11.67 7.09 -20.33
CA PRO A 230 10.30 7.58 -20.21
C PRO A 230 10.09 8.89 -20.96
N ASN A 231 9.12 8.94 -21.87
CA ASN A 231 8.81 10.11 -22.66
C ASN A 231 7.91 11.09 -21.92
N GLU A 232 8.48 11.95 -21.11
CA GLU A 232 7.77 12.92 -20.29
C GLU A 232 6.96 13.94 -21.13
N ALA A 233 7.43 14.27 -22.33
CA ALA A 233 6.76 15.23 -23.20
C ALA A 233 5.35 14.77 -23.62
N LEU A 234 5.10 13.46 -23.72
CA LEU A 234 3.79 12.92 -24.03
C LEU A 234 2.77 13.19 -22.91
N PHE A 235 3.19 13.24 -21.65
CA PHE A 235 2.26 13.55 -20.55
C PHE A 235 1.77 15.00 -20.55
N GLN A 236 2.44 15.89 -21.28
CA GLN A 236 1.98 17.28 -21.51
C GLN A 236 0.99 17.39 -22.68
N ASN A 237 0.90 16.35 -23.52
CA ASN A 237 -0.04 16.31 -24.64
C ASN A 237 -1.42 15.81 -24.16
N THR A 238 -2.39 16.73 -24.05
CA THR A 238 -3.75 16.44 -23.57
C THR A 238 -4.47 15.38 -24.42
N GLN A 239 -4.28 15.38 -25.73
CA GLN A 239 -4.93 14.41 -26.61
C GLN A 239 -4.36 13.01 -26.41
N TRP A 240 -3.06 12.90 -26.32
CA TRP A 240 -2.38 11.65 -26.00
C TRP A 240 -2.79 11.15 -24.60
N LEU A 241 -2.75 12.02 -23.59
CA LEU A 241 -3.12 11.68 -22.22
C LEU A 241 -4.57 11.19 -22.12
N THR A 242 -5.51 11.85 -22.81
CA THR A 242 -6.91 11.42 -22.86
C THR A 242 -7.03 10.03 -23.47
N SER A 243 -6.35 9.82 -24.62
CA SER A 243 -6.31 8.52 -25.29
C SER A 243 -5.70 7.44 -24.39
N TYR A 244 -4.60 7.73 -23.70
CA TYR A 244 -3.93 6.83 -22.77
C TYR A 244 -4.85 6.42 -21.61
N LEU A 245 -5.53 7.37 -21.00
CA LEU A 245 -6.41 7.13 -19.86
C LEU A 245 -7.73 6.42 -20.24
N THR A 246 -8.17 6.48 -21.49
CA THR A 246 -9.45 5.90 -21.92
C THR A 246 -9.31 4.56 -22.63
N ARG A 247 -8.11 4.12 -23.00
CA ARG A 247 -7.88 2.83 -23.66
C ARG A 247 -8.14 1.66 -22.72
N PHE A 248 -9.06 0.78 -23.10
CA PHE A 248 -9.31 -0.50 -22.39
C PHE A 248 -8.37 -1.60 -22.91
N ARG A 249 -7.09 -1.45 -22.58
CA ARG A 249 -6.04 -2.43 -22.81
C ARG A 249 -5.60 -3.01 -21.48
N ASN A 250 -4.81 -4.05 -21.48
CA ASN A 250 -4.28 -4.67 -20.24
C ASN A 250 -5.40 -4.99 -19.23
N PRO A 251 -6.30 -5.91 -19.56
CA PRO A 251 -7.44 -6.24 -18.72
C PRO A 251 -7.02 -6.99 -17.45
N GLY A 252 -7.79 -6.79 -16.40
CA GLY A 252 -7.65 -7.52 -15.15
C GLY A 252 -8.98 -7.67 -14.44
N ALA A 253 -8.97 -8.44 -13.39
CA ALA A 253 -10.13 -8.64 -12.54
C ALA A 253 -9.73 -8.76 -11.07
N SER A 254 -10.62 -8.35 -10.18
CA SER A 254 -10.44 -8.58 -8.75
C SER A 254 -11.77 -8.89 -8.06
N LEU A 255 -11.65 -9.59 -6.93
CA LEU A 255 -12.75 -9.99 -6.07
C LEU A 255 -12.47 -9.55 -4.63
N ALA A 256 -13.52 -9.09 -3.94
CA ALA A 256 -13.52 -8.94 -2.50
C ALA A 256 -14.79 -9.54 -1.92
N LEU A 257 -14.64 -10.24 -0.80
CA LEU A 257 -15.74 -10.91 -0.09
C LEU A 257 -15.66 -10.56 1.39
N GLY A 258 -16.83 -10.51 2.04
CA GLY A 258 -16.89 -10.26 3.46
C GLY A 258 -18.12 -10.88 4.10
N VAL A 259 -17.98 -11.20 5.37
CA VAL A 259 -19.06 -11.68 6.23
C VAL A 259 -18.97 -10.98 7.57
N THR A 260 -20.12 -10.58 8.11
CA THR A 260 -20.24 -10.03 9.47
C THR A 260 -21.28 -10.82 10.23
N TYR A 261 -20.94 -11.30 11.41
CA TYR A 261 -21.84 -11.96 12.32
C TYR A 261 -22.19 -11.04 13.50
N LYS A 262 -23.46 -10.72 13.67
CA LYS A 262 -24.00 -9.96 14.81
C LYS A 262 -24.30 -10.93 15.92
N TYR A 263 -23.36 -11.09 16.88
CA TYR A 263 -23.52 -12.00 18.01
C TYR A 263 -24.69 -11.59 18.91
N ASP A 264 -24.76 -10.30 19.20
CA ASP A 264 -25.84 -9.66 19.92
C ASP A 264 -26.10 -8.23 19.41
N GLN A 265 -26.87 -7.43 20.12
CA GLN A 265 -27.21 -6.06 19.77
C GLN A 265 -25.98 -5.11 19.85
N ARG A 266 -24.93 -5.51 20.56
CA ARG A 266 -23.75 -4.69 20.83
C ARG A 266 -22.47 -5.23 20.22
N THR A 267 -22.41 -6.53 19.93
CA THR A 267 -21.21 -7.24 19.53
C THR A 267 -21.33 -7.76 18.12
N SER A 268 -20.35 -7.48 17.30
CA SER A 268 -20.26 -8.05 15.95
C SER A 268 -18.82 -8.45 15.62
N PHE A 269 -18.69 -9.51 14.82
CA PHE A 269 -17.44 -10.02 14.29
C PHE A 269 -17.51 -9.97 12.78
N SER A 270 -16.43 -9.51 12.15
CA SER A 270 -16.37 -9.44 10.69
C SER A 270 -15.08 -10.07 10.17
N PHE A 271 -15.19 -10.73 9.03
CA PHE A 271 -14.06 -11.21 8.26
C PHE A 271 -14.23 -10.75 6.82
N SER A 272 -13.15 -10.28 6.20
CA SER A 272 -13.15 -9.96 4.79
C SER A 272 -11.80 -10.22 4.15
N VAL A 273 -11.86 -10.50 2.84
CA VAL A 273 -10.71 -10.62 1.96
C VAL A 273 -10.92 -9.68 0.79
N SER A 274 -9.91 -8.94 0.42
CA SER A 274 -9.97 -8.00 -0.69
C SER A 274 -8.71 -8.09 -1.57
N ASP A 275 -8.79 -7.48 -2.75
CA ASP A 275 -7.71 -7.44 -3.74
C ASP A 275 -7.25 -8.85 -4.18
N LEU A 276 -8.18 -9.85 -4.21
CA LEU A 276 -7.95 -11.13 -4.86
C LEU A 276 -8.05 -10.91 -6.37
N GLY A 277 -6.94 -10.64 -7.05
CA GLY A 277 -7.00 -10.26 -8.45
C GLY A 277 -5.67 -10.21 -9.16
N PHE A 278 -5.74 -9.97 -10.45
CA PHE A 278 -4.60 -9.89 -11.34
C PHE A 278 -4.84 -8.87 -12.46
N ILE A 279 -3.76 -8.43 -13.11
CA ILE A 279 -3.80 -7.65 -14.34
C ILE A 279 -2.91 -8.39 -15.36
N HIS A 280 -3.47 -8.60 -16.55
CA HIS A 280 -2.76 -9.19 -17.67
C HIS A 280 -2.29 -8.09 -18.62
N TRP A 281 -1.00 -7.92 -18.72
CA TRP A 281 -0.32 -6.89 -19.49
C TRP A 281 0.02 -7.46 -20.86
N ASN A 282 -0.68 -7.05 -21.88
CA ASN A 282 -0.56 -7.57 -23.25
C ASN A 282 -0.48 -6.49 -24.32
N ASP A 283 -0.53 -5.22 -23.92
CA ASP A 283 -0.43 -4.08 -24.81
C ASP A 283 0.69 -3.14 -24.37
N SER A 284 1.43 -2.65 -25.35
CA SER A 284 2.57 -1.74 -25.14
C SER A 284 3.59 -2.34 -24.15
N THR A 285 3.92 -3.62 -24.33
CA THR A 285 4.93 -4.31 -23.56
C THR A 285 6.31 -4.05 -24.12
N ALA A 286 7.27 -3.72 -23.26
CA ALA A 286 8.70 -3.61 -23.57
C ALA A 286 9.46 -4.27 -22.42
N ASN A 287 9.87 -5.51 -22.62
CA ASN A 287 10.53 -6.30 -21.60
C ASN A 287 12.03 -6.35 -21.89
N TYR A 288 12.81 -6.33 -20.83
CA TYR A 288 14.26 -6.36 -20.91
C TYR A 288 14.78 -7.55 -20.11
N LYS A 289 15.55 -8.40 -20.77
CA LYS A 289 16.28 -9.47 -20.12
C LYS A 289 17.74 -9.07 -20.07
N VAL A 290 18.30 -9.08 -18.89
CA VAL A 290 19.70 -8.79 -18.63
C VAL A 290 20.37 -10.07 -18.18
N ARG A 291 21.21 -10.61 -19.04
CA ARG A 291 21.95 -11.86 -18.79
C ARG A 291 23.43 -11.65 -19.07
N GLY A 292 24.23 -12.25 -18.24
CA GLY A 292 25.68 -12.30 -18.42
C GLY A 292 26.44 -11.84 -17.18
N ASP A 293 27.72 -11.82 -17.32
CA ASP A 293 28.68 -11.35 -16.34
C ASP A 293 29.35 -10.09 -16.87
N SER A 294 29.35 -9.02 -16.09
CA SER A 294 29.95 -7.76 -16.49
C SER A 294 30.92 -7.27 -15.43
N PRO A 295 32.11 -6.80 -15.82
CA PRO A 295 32.94 -6.05 -14.90
C PRO A 295 32.20 -4.79 -14.42
N PHE A 296 32.20 -4.56 -13.12
CA PHE A 296 31.52 -3.44 -12.46
C PHE A 296 32.59 -2.53 -11.80
N GLN A 297 32.59 -1.26 -12.13
CA GLN A 297 33.56 -0.30 -11.60
C GLN A 297 33.08 0.47 -10.36
N GLY A 298 31.86 0.22 -9.91
CA GLY A 298 31.23 0.97 -8.81
C GLY A 298 30.57 2.28 -9.25
N VAL A 299 29.75 2.84 -8.35
CA VAL A 299 29.08 4.15 -8.51
C VAL A 299 29.18 4.88 -7.19
N ASP A 300 29.68 6.11 -7.19
CA ASP A 300 29.73 6.97 -6.00
C ASP A 300 28.42 7.76 -5.84
N ALA A 301 27.28 7.06 -5.84
CA ALA A 301 25.97 7.69 -5.73
C ALA A 301 25.78 8.44 -4.40
N LEU A 302 26.41 7.97 -3.32
CA LEU A 302 26.31 8.62 -2.01
C LEU A 302 27.17 9.90 -1.97
N GLY A 303 28.38 9.86 -2.51
CA GLY A 303 29.23 11.04 -2.60
C GLY A 303 28.56 12.14 -3.44
N ASP A 304 28.01 11.79 -4.58
CA ASP A 304 27.30 12.75 -5.43
C ASP A 304 26.07 13.34 -4.73
N PHE A 305 25.27 12.52 -4.04
CA PHE A 305 24.13 13.00 -3.24
C PHE A 305 24.58 13.94 -2.09
N LEU A 306 25.60 13.55 -1.32
CA LEU A 306 26.06 14.32 -0.16
C LEU A 306 26.73 15.66 -0.55
N TYR A 307 27.39 15.68 -1.71
CA TYR A 307 28.03 16.91 -2.22
C TYR A 307 27.13 17.73 -3.13
N GLY A 308 25.84 17.37 -3.25
CA GLY A 308 24.88 18.09 -4.09
C GLY A 308 25.24 18.06 -5.57
N ARG A 309 25.96 17.04 -6.03
CA ARG A 309 26.25 16.80 -7.44
C ARG A 309 25.07 16.03 -8.05
N ASP A 310 24.79 16.27 -9.32
CA ASP A 310 23.84 15.46 -10.06
C ASP A 310 24.38 14.03 -10.17
N ILE A 311 23.58 13.06 -9.69
CA ILE A 311 23.91 11.65 -9.85
C ILE A 311 23.74 11.34 -11.34
N ASP A 312 24.85 11.13 -12.04
CA ASP A 312 24.82 10.74 -13.46
C ASP A 312 24.42 9.26 -13.59
N ILE A 313 23.12 9.03 -13.40
CA ILE A 313 22.51 7.70 -13.53
C ILE A 313 22.60 7.23 -14.99
N ASP A 314 22.52 8.13 -15.95
CA ASP A 314 22.48 7.80 -17.37
C ASP A 314 23.81 7.25 -17.86
N SER A 315 24.94 7.87 -17.53
CA SER A 315 26.27 7.35 -17.90
C SER A 315 26.53 6.00 -17.22
N THR A 316 26.16 5.86 -15.95
CA THR A 316 26.30 4.61 -15.20
C THR A 316 25.44 3.48 -15.81
N LEU A 317 24.18 3.76 -16.15
CA LEU A 317 23.32 2.80 -16.82
C LEU A 317 23.81 2.44 -18.22
N ASN A 318 24.39 3.36 -18.96
CA ASN A 318 24.92 3.10 -20.29
C ASN A 318 26.17 2.22 -20.23
N VAL A 319 27.11 2.47 -19.31
CA VAL A 319 28.24 1.58 -19.06
C VAL A 319 27.77 0.19 -18.64
N PHE A 320 26.81 0.13 -17.75
CA PHE A 320 26.22 -1.13 -17.29
C PHE A 320 25.55 -1.89 -18.47
N ARG A 321 24.73 -1.20 -19.28
CA ARG A 321 24.07 -1.80 -20.45
C ARG A 321 25.04 -2.30 -21.50
N SER A 322 26.12 -1.58 -21.76
CA SER A 322 27.08 -1.96 -22.81
C SER A 322 27.83 -3.28 -22.54
N ASN A 323 27.81 -3.76 -21.30
CA ASN A 323 28.52 -4.95 -20.86
C ASN A 323 27.62 -6.19 -20.69
N PHE A 324 26.28 -6.04 -20.79
CA PHE A 324 25.36 -7.15 -20.74
C PHE A 324 24.76 -7.44 -22.11
N ASP A 325 24.49 -8.71 -22.37
CA ASP A 325 23.59 -9.09 -23.45
C ASP A 325 22.16 -8.69 -23.03
N ASP A 326 21.73 -7.49 -23.43
CA ASP A 326 20.37 -7.04 -23.24
C ASP A 326 19.51 -7.51 -24.42
N GLU A 327 18.56 -8.37 -24.14
CA GLU A 327 17.55 -8.82 -25.09
C GLU A 327 16.24 -8.09 -24.80
N GLU A 328 15.84 -7.23 -25.73
CA GLU A 328 14.50 -6.63 -25.70
C GLU A 328 13.52 -7.58 -26.40
N PHE A 329 12.38 -7.83 -25.74
CA PHE A 329 11.34 -8.67 -26.28
C PHE A 329 9.95 -8.20 -25.87
N GLU A 330 9.00 -8.39 -26.75
CA GLU A 330 7.60 -8.12 -26.48
C GLU A 330 6.90 -9.42 -26.06
N GLN A 331 6.57 -9.53 -24.78
CA GLN A 331 5.83 -10.67 -24.26
C GLN A 331 4.82 -10.19 -23.22
N ALA A 332 3.60 -10.72 -23.31
CA ALA A 332 2.60 -10.51 -22.29
C ALA A 332 3.03 -11.11 -20.95
N PHE A 333 2.69 -10.42 -19.86
CA PHE A 333 2.94 -10.90 -18.50
C PHE A 333 1.76 -10.60 -17.58
N THR A 334 1.77 -11.17 -16.40
CA THR A 334 0.70 -10.98 -15.42
C THR A 334 1.27 -10.55 -14.09
N THR A 335 0.68 -9.50 -13.51
CA THR A 335 0.96 -9.10 -12.13
C THR A 335 -0.25 -9.43 -11.25
N TRP A 336 0.03 -9.94 -10.04
CA TRP A 336 -0.99 -10.23 -9.05
C TRP A 336 -1.12 -9.03 -8.10
N LEU A 337 -2.36 -8.70 -7.74
CA LEU A 337 -2.60 -7.77 -6.65
C LEU A 337 -2.17 -8.41 -5.33
N SER A 338 -1.93 -7.58 -4.32
CA SER A 338 -1.59 -8.07 -2.98
C SER A 338 -2.87 -8.32 -2.17
N PRO A 339 -3.27 -9.58 -1.94
CA PRO A 339 -4.46 -9.89 -1.15
C PRO A 339 -4.37 -9.35 0.27
N LYS A 340 -5.50 -8.81 0.76
CA LYS A 340 -5.63 -8.23 2.09
C LYS A 340 -6.70 -8.96 2.87
N PHE A 341 -6.42 -9.23 4.12
CA PHE A 341 -7.30 -9.91 5.05
C PHE A 341 -7.62 -8.99 6.21
N TYR A 342 -8.89 -8.88 6.58
CA TYR A 342 -9.36 -8.14 7.74
C TYR A 342 -10.21 -9.05 8.63
N LEU A 343 -9.87 -9.09 9.91
CA LEU A 343 -10.70 -9.68 10.96
C LEU A 343 -10.98 -8.59 11.98
N SER A 344 -12.23 -8.32 12.29
CA SER A 344 -12.59 -7.30 13.26
C SER A 344 -13.64 -7.78 14.26
N ALA A 345 -13.53 -7.25 15.48
CA ALA A 345 -14.53 -7.35 16.51
C ALA A 345 -14.95 -5.95 16.94
N ASN A 346 -16.25 -5.65 16.89
CA ASN A 346 -16.79 -4.36 17.29
C ASN A 346 -17.72 -4.55 18.47
N TYR A 347 -17.61 -3.66 19.49
CA TYR A 347 -18.43 -3.65 20.67
C TYR A 347 -18.99 -2.25 20.92
N GLN A 348 -20.32 -2.15 21.01
CA GLN A 348 -20.99 -0.90 21.35
C GLN A 348 -21.00 -0.71 22.89
N LEU A 349 -20.05 0.10 23.38
CA LEU A 349 -19.91 0.41 24.80
C LEU A 349 -21.06 1.29 25.32
N ALA A 350 -21.42 2.31 24.55
CA ALA A 350 -22.52 3.22 24.85
C ALA A 350 -23.27 3.58 23.56
N ARG A 351 -24.37 4.32 23.66
CA ARG A 351 -25.23 4.65 22.52
C ARG A 351 -24.49 5.21 21.28
N ARG A 352 -23.36 5.86 21.47
CA ARG A 352 -22.56 6.49 20.41
C ARG A 352 -21.08 6.23 20.56
N THR A 353 -20.71 5.29 21.41
CA THR A 353 -19.32 4.90 21.66
C THR A 353 -19.14 3.46 21.24
N HIS A 354 -18.25 3.22 20.30
CA HIS A 354 -17.91 1.87 19.84
C HIS A 354 -16.42 1.62 20.07
N LEU A 355 -16.13 0.42 20.52
CA LEU A 355 -14.78 -0.13 20.59
C LEU A 355 -14.60 -1.09 19.42
N GLY A 356 -13.46 -1.01 18.76
CA GLY A 356 -13.10 -1.90 17.66
C GLY A 356 -11.73 -2.51 17.88
N PHE A 357 -11.65 -3.82 17.70
CA PHE A 357 -10.40 -4.55 17.53
C PHE A 357 -10.30 -4.94 16.07
N GLN A 358 -9.10 -4.83 15.48
CA GLN A 358 -8.86 -5.25 14.11
C GLN A 358 -7.53 -5.97 14.01
N PHE A 359 -7.55 -7.03 13.23
CA PHE A 359 -6.40 -7.69 12.68
C PHE A 359 -6.41 -7.48 11.16
N TYR A 360 -5.30 -7.06 10.62
CA TYR A 360 -5.05 -6.88 9.20
C TYR A 360 -3.86 -7.71 8.76
N GLY A 361 -3.91 -8.26 7.55
CA GLY A 361 -2.79 -8.91 6.93
C GLY A 361 -2.77 -8.66 5.43
N ILE A 362 -1.61 -8.38 4.87
CA ILE A 362 -1.36 -8.31 3.43
C ILE A 362 -0.35 -9.38 3.02
N VAL A 363 -0.61 -10.02 1.89
CA VAL A 363 0.31 -10.97 1.27
C VAL A 363 1.01 -10.31 0.09
N ASN A 364 2.31 -10.09 0.24
CA ASN A 364 3.18 -9.64 -0.84
C ASN A 364 4.59 -10.21 -0.58
N ARG A 365 5.02 -11.18 -1.36
CA ARG A 365 6.19 -12.05 -1.10
C ARG A 365 6.14 -12.77 0.25
N ARG A 366 5.71 -12.07 1.30
CA ARG A 366 5.50 -12.57 2.68
C ARG A 366 4.17 -12.10 3.21
N PHE A 367 3.76 -12.67 4.33
CA PHE A 367 2.59 -12.21 5.06
C PHE A 367 2.99 -11.13 6.07
N TYR A 368 2.30 -9.98 6.02
CA TYR A 368 2.54 -8.82 6.87
C TYR A 368 1.29 -8.51 7.69
N PRO A 369 1.19 -8.93 8.95
CA PRO A 369 0.07 -8.59 9.82
C PRO A 369 0.25 -7.28 10.57
N ALA A 370 -0.87 -6.70 10.99
CA ALA A 370 -0.97 -5.60 11.92
C ALA A 370 -2.22 -5.76 12.79
N PHE A 371 -2.19 -5.16 13.98
CA PHE A 371 -3.31 -5.14 14.91
C PHE A 371 -3.64 -3.72 15.30
N SER A 372 -4.91 -3.44 15.52
CA SER A 372 -5.32 -2.16 16.11
C SER A 372 -6.46 -2.33 17.11
N LEU A 373 -6.46 -1.42 18.06
CA LEU A 373 -7.57 -1.15 18.96
C LEU A 373 -8.01 0.28 18.75
N GLY A 374 -9.30 0.49 18.62
CA GLY A 374 -9.84 1.83 18.40
C GLY A 374 -11.10 2.10 19.16
N VAL A 375 -11.37 3.37 19.36
CA VAL A 375 -12.62 3.86 19.90
C VAL A 375 -13.20 4.90 18.96
N THR A 376 -14.49 4.81 18.67
CA THR A 376 -15.23 5.85 17.96
C THR A 376 -16.24 6.48 18.88
N GLN A 377 -16.37 7.81 18.81
CA GLN A 377 -17.31 8.59 19.59
C GLN A 377 -18.12 9.51 18.68
N GLY A 378 -19.44 9.29 18.63
CA GLY A 378 -20.37 10.22 18.00
C GLY A 378 -20.72 11.38 18.92
N ILE A 379 -20.60 12.61 18.44
CA ILE A 379 -20.98 13.83 19.13
C ILE A 379 -22.15 14.47 18.38
N GLY A 380 -23.31 14.48 19.01
CA GLY A 380 -24.53 14.84 18.31
C GLY A 380 -24.82 13.88 17.14
N ARG A 381 -25.37 14.41 16.05
CA ARG A 381 -25.65 13.67 14.81
C ARG A 381 -24.68 14.05 13.67
N THR A 382 -23.80 14.99 13.95
CA THR A 382 -22.98 15.67 12.94
C THR A 382 -21.54 15.25 13.00
N PHE A 383 -20.99 14.97 14.19
CA PHE A 383 -19.58 14.68 14.36
C PHE A 383 -19.37 13.22 14.81
N ASN A 384 -18.38 12.57 14.22
CA ASN A 384 -17.81 11.32 14.70
C ASN A 384 -16.29 11.47 14.76
N LEU A 385 -15.73 11.06 15.89
CA LEU A 385 -14.30 11.03 16.14
C LEU A 385 -13.86 9.59 16.33
N ALA A 386 -12.66 9.25 15.87
CA ALA A 386 -12.02 7.99 16.17
C ALA A 386 -10.60 8.21 16.67
N LEU A 387 -10.20 7.39 17.61
CA LEU A 387 -8.82 7.23 18.05
C LEU A 387 -8.46 5.75 17.91
N THR A 388 -7.29 5.48 17.34
CA THR A 388 -6.77 4.12 17.17
C THR A 388 -5.36 4.04 17.69
N GLY A 389 -5.08 2.98 18.45
CA GLY A 389 -3.74 2.53 18.75
C GLY A 389 -3.43 1.34 17.86
N SER A 390 -2.36 1.37 17.09
CA SER A 390 -1.96 0.25 16.26
C SER A 390 -0.57 -0.24 16.62
N PHE A 391 -0.44 -1.55 16.55
CA PHE A 391 0.77 -2.27 16.91
C PHE A 391 1.30 -2.93 15.65
N ASN A 392 2.48 -2.51 15.25
CA ASN A 392 3.32 -3.21 14.32
C ASN A 392 4.68 -3.45 14.99
N GLN A 393 5.53 -4.27 14.42
CA GLN A 393 6.71 -4.79 15.11
C GLN A 393 7.82 -3.78 15.43
N ARG A 394 7.83 -2.59 14.84
CA ARG A 394 8.86 -1.58 15.12
C ARG A 394 8.37 -0.42 15.98
N THR A 395 7.09 -0.13 15.93
CA THR A 395 6.50 0.98 16.67
C THR A 395 5.28 0.49 17.44
N MET A 396 5.42 0.36 18.75
CA MET A 396 4.31 0.04 19.67
C MET A 396 3.37 1.23 19.92
N THR A 397 3.55 2.35 19.22
CA THR A 397 2.92 3.63 19.57
C THR A 397 2.39 4.39 18.37
N ASN A 398 1.85 3.70 17.36
CA ASN A 398 1.16 4.41 16.29
C ASN A 398 -0.24 4.82 16.78
N LEU A 399 -0.45 6.11 16.92
CA LEU A 399 -1.74 6.69 17.25
C LEU A 399 -2.39 7.25 15.99
N GLY A 400 -3.51 6.64 15.61
CA GLY A 400 -4.35 7.10 14.51
C GLY A 400 -5.49 7.97 15.00
N PHE A 401 -5.92 8.88 14.14
CA PHE A 401 -7.01 9.79 14.36
C PHE A 401 -7.95 9.80 13.15
N GLY A 402 -9.24 9.88 13.43
CA GLY A 402 -10.26 10.05 12.41
C GLY A 402 -11.30 11.07 12.82
N ILE A 403 -11.71 11.88 11.88
CA ILE A 403 -12.83 12.81 12.03
C ILE A 403 -13.78 12.67 10.84
N MET A 404 -15.07 12.61 11.12
CA MET A 404 -16.14 12.72 10.13
C MET A 404 -17.14 13.78 10.58
N VAL A 405 -17.47 14.69 9.68
CA VAL A 405 -18.45 15.75 9.89
C VAL A 405 -19.56 15.63 8.85
N LYS A 406 -20.81 15.68 9.31
CA LYS A 406 -21.99 15.48 8.46
C LYS A 406 -22.99 16.64 8.63
N PRO A 407 -22.72 17.83 8.07
CA PRO A 407 -23.66 18.94 8.04
C PRO A 407 -24.69 18.72 6.91
N GLY A 408 -25.88 18.22 7.27
CA GLY A 408 -26.92 17.93 6.29
C GLY A 408 -26.56 16.77 5.35
N PRO A 409 -26.63 16.95 4.01
CA PRO A 409 -26.31 15.91 3.05
C PRO A 409 -24.81 15.79 2.77
N LEU A 410 -24.01 16.75 3.21
CA LEU A 410 -22.56 16.71 3.01
C LEU A 410 -21.89 15.87 4.10
N GLN A 411 -21.04 14.93 3.69
CA GLN A 411 -20.20 14.14 4.59
C GLN A 411 -18.73 14.37 4.24
N ILE A 412 -18.00 14.96 5.17
CA ILE A 412 -16.57 15.22 5.04
C ILE A 412 -15.85 14.34 6.05
N TYR A 413 -14.79 13.67 5.64
CA TYR A 413 -14.02 12.84 6.55
C TYR A 413 -12.51 12.95 6.27
N MET A 414 -11.73 12.77 7.32
CA MET A 414 -10.27 12.76 7.30
C MET A 414 -9.77 11.71 8.29
N LEU A 415 -8.84 10.89 7.85
CA LEU A 415 -8.32 9.75 8.62
C LEU A 415 -6.80 9.66 8.43
N ALA A 416 -6.10 9.34 9.51
CA ALA A 416 -4.68 9.01 9.49
C ALA A 416 -4.39 7.98 10.58
N ASP A 417 -3.68 6.90 10.27
CA ASP A 417 -3.38 5.84 11.26
C ASP A 417 -2.12 6.12 12.08
N ASN A 418 -1.27 7.01 11.62
CA ASN A 418 -0.09 7.45 12.33
C ASN A 418 0.03 8.98 12.21
N TYR A 419 -0.76 9.69 12.99
CA TYR A 419 -0.78 11.14 12.96
C TYR A 419 0.14 11.76 14.01
N PHE A 420 0.21 11.13 15.17
CA PHE A 420 0.88 11.73 16.34
C PHE A 420 2.40 11.69 16.22
N THR A 421 2.94 10.59 15.70
CA THR A 421 4.39 10.40 15.56
C THR A 421 5.02 11.45 14.63
N PRO A 422 4.51 11.67 13.39
CA PRO A 422 5.05 12.71 12.51
C PRO A 422 4.87 14.13 13.02
N LEU A 423 3.82 14.41 13.83
CA LEU A 423 3.59 15.74 14.40
C LEU A 423 4.55 16.08 15.53
N VAL A 424 4.83 15.12 16.40
CA VAL A 424 5.70 15.32 17.57
C VAL A 424 7.16 15.21 17.19
N ASN A 425 7.49 14.26 16.31
CA ASN A 425 8.83 14.08 15.79
C ASN A 425 8.77 13.55 14.34
N PRO A 426 8.87 14.45 13.35
CA PRO A 426 8.75 14.08 11.94
C PRO A 426 9.82 13.10 11.44
N LEU A 427 10.89 12.89 12.22
CA LEU A 427 11.97 11.96 11.87
C LEU A 427 11.78 10.55 12.46
N THR A 428 10.65 10.25 13.08
CA THR A 428 10.41 8.91 13.68
C THR A 428 9.39 8.06 12.92
N PHE A 429 8.87 8.54 11.79
CA PHE A 429 7.86 7.79 11.06
C PHE A 429 8.48 6.69 10.18
N THR A 430 7.92 5.50 10.25
CA THR A 430 8.18 4.37 9.32
C THR A 430 6.95 4.07 8.45
N ASN A 431 5.86 4.72 8.77
CA ASN A 431 4.58 4.55 8.13
C ASN A 431 3.81 5.87 8.17
N LEU A 432 3.37 6.30 7.01
CA LEU A 432 2.47 7.44 6.84
C LEU A 432 1.28 6.95 6.02
N ASN A 433 0.06 7.17 6.51
CA ASN A 433 -1.12 7.08 5.67
C ASN A 433 -2.09 8.21 5.99
N PHE A 434 -2.77 8.63 4.97
CA PHE A 434 -3.75 9.70 5.05
C PHE A 434 -4.88 9.43 4.07
N ARG A 435 -6.11 9.60 4.54
CA ARG A 435 -7.30 9.58 3.68
C ARG A 435 -8.18 10.79 3.97
N PHE A 436 -8.59 11.46 2.92
CA PHE A 436 -9.54 12.56 2.96
C PHE A 436 -10.63 12.33 1.92
N GLY A 437 -11.88 12.74 2.23
CA GLY A 437 -12.92 12.68 1.22
C GLY A 437 -14.18 13.44 1.56
N ILE A 438 -14.97 13.68 0.51
CA ILE A 438 -16.25 14.41 0.56
C ILE A 438 -17.29 13.61 -0.22
N ASN A 439 -18.38 13.23 0.47
CA ASN A 439 -19.50 12.52 -0.10
C ASN A 439 -20.79 13.33 0.05
N LEU A 440 -21.74 13.08 -0.83
CA LEU A 440 -23.14 13.49 -0.65
C LEU A 440 -23.95 12.28 -0.19
N VAL A 441 -24.66 12.43 0.93
CA VAL A 441 -25.42 11.34 1.54
C VAL A 441 -26.88 11.77 1.76
N PHE A 442 -27.81 10.91 1.32
CA PHE A 442 -29.23 11.22 1.37
C PHE A 442 -30.03 10.05 1.94
N GLY A 443 -31.19 10.40 2.48
CA GLY A 443 -32.10 9.47 3.12
C GLY A 443 -31.51 8.92 4.42
N ARG A 444 -32.37 8.34 5.23
CA ARG A 444 -31.96 7.64 6.45
C ARG A 444 -32.74 6.35 6.55
N VAL A 445 -32.07 5.28 6.83
CA VAL A 445 -32.72 4.01 7.10
C VAL A 445 -33.48 4.15 8.41
N LYS A 446 -34.80 4.00 8.35
CA LYS A 446 -35.65 3.93 9.57
C LYS A 446 -35.30 2.62 10.26
N THR A 447 -34.68 2.68 11.41
CA THR A 447 -34.54 1.52 12.28
C THR A 447 -35.91 1.03 12.72
N ALA A 448 -36.15 -0.27 12.66
CA ALA A 448 -37.40 -0.83 13.20
C ALA A 448 -37.60 -0.35 14.64
N LYS A 449 -38.78 0.18 14.93
CA LYS A 449 -39.16 0.60 16.29
C LYS A 449 -39.02 -0.63 17.21
N GLY A 450 -38.10 -0.60 18.14
CA GLY A 450 -37.94 -1.68 19.12
C GLY A 450 -36.51 -1.92 19.60
N LEU A 451 -35.48 -1.32 18.97
CA LEU A 451 -34.12 -1.41 19.49
C LEU A 451 -33.83 -0.16 20.35
N PRO A 452 -33.71 -0.28 21.68
CA PRO A 452 -33.54 0.88 22.56
C PRO A 452 -32.18 1.59 22.43
N TYR A 453 -31.25 1.10 21.56
CA TYR A 453 -29.90 1.60 21.50
C TYR A 453 -29.38 1.66 20.04
N ARG A 454 -29.88 2.61 19.27
CA ARG A 454 -29.17 3.11 18.07
C ARG A 454 -29.00 4.61 18.11
#